data_ee38b18cf68e1ac2935bf7d768e571db
#
_entry.id   ee38b18cf68e1ac2935bf7d768e571db
#
_cell.length_a   1.000
_cell.length_b   1.000
_cell.length_c   1.000
_cell.angle_alpha   90.00
_cell.angle_beta   90.00
_cell.angle_gamma   90.00
#
_symmetry.space_group_name_H-M   'P 1'
#
loop_
_entity.id
_entity.type
_entity.pdbx_description
1 polymer ?
#
loop_
_entity_poly.entity_id
_entity_poly.type
_entity_poly.pdbx_seq_one_letter_code
_entity_poly.pdbx_strand_id
1 'polypeptide(L)'
;MNRTVDYELLTKQLEGLTGQVPYEITNLSNAAALLWESLPDINWAGFYKMEDGQLILYPFQGKPACTRIQVGRGVCGTAVAEDATQLVPDVHEFPGHIACDSASNSEIVIPIHVNGKIWGVLDIDSPNLNRFTEKDKAGLERFVAVLEGIL
;
A
#
# COMPACT_ATOMS: atom_id res chain seq x y z
N MET A 1 -19.56 12.46 8.71
CA MET A 1 -20.02 11.08 8.83
C MET A 1 -18.84 10.13 8.62
N ASN A 2 -18.56 9.33 9.63
CA ASN A 2 -17.48 8.35 9.52
C ASN A 2 -17.93 7.17 8.66
N ARG A 3 -17.24 6.97 7.54
CA ARG A 3 -17.46 5.77 6.73
C ARG A 3 -16.60 4.64 7.28
N THR A 4 -17.27 3.58 7.70
CA THR A 4 -16.57 2.36 8.11
C THR A 4 -16.31 1.51 6.88
N VAL A 5 -15.05 1.12 6.68
CA VAL A 5 -14.68 0.22 5.59
C VAL A 5 -14.92 -1.22 6.04
N ASP A 6 -15.63 -1.98 5.22
CA ASP A 6 -15.83 -3.41 5.43
C ASP A 6 -14.67 -4.18 4.79
N TYR A 7 -13.63 -4.40 5.58
CA TYR A 7 -12.42 -5.08 5.09
C TYR A 7 -12.65 -6.56 4.79
N GLU A 8 -13.60 -7.20 5.47
CA GLU A 8 -13.94 -8.59 5.15
C GLU A 8 -14.53 -8.70 3.74
N LEU A 9 -15.47 -7.82 3.41
CA LEU A 9 -16.06 -7.75 2.06
C LEU A 9 -14.99 -7.39 1.04
N LEU A 10 -14.16 -6.39 1.32
CA LEU A 10 -13.09 -5.94 0.45
C LEU A 10 -12.14 -7.08 0.10
N THR A 11 -11.74 -7.86 1.11
CA THR A 11 -10.86 -9.01 0.94
C THR A 11 -11.51 -10.09 0.07
N LYS A 12 -12.80 -10.35 0.27
CA LYS A 12 -13.55 -11.31 -0.57
C LYS A 12 -13.66 -10.84 -2.01
N GLN A 13 -13.86 -9.55 -2.22
CA GLN A 13 -13.88 -8.97 -3.58
C GLN A 13 -12.52 -9.14 -4.27
N LEU A 14 -11.43 -8.94 -3.54
CA LEU A 14 -10.09 -9.18 -4.09
C LEU A 14 -9.91 -10.64 -4.48
N GLU A 15 -10.31 -11.57 -3.63
CA GLU A 15 -10.24 -13.00 -3.92
C GLU A 15 -11.01 -13.34 -5.22
N GLY A 16 -12.19 -12.76 -5.39
CA GLY A 16 -13.00 -12.97 -6.58
C GLY A 16 -12.35 -12.42 -7.86
N LEU A 17 -11.70 -11.26 -7.76
CA LEU A 17 -11.05 -10.61 -8.91
C LEU A 17 -9.76 -11.32 -9.33
N THR A 18 -9.04 -11.91 -8.39
CA THR A 18 -7.68 -12.43 -8.62
C THR A 18 -7.61 -13.95 -8.66
N GLY A 19 -8.66 -14.64 -8.25
CA GLY A 19 -8.70 -16.11 -8.22
C GLY A 19 -8.48 -16.69 -9.60
N GLN A 20 -7.50 -17.59 -9.73
CA GLN A 20 -7.15 -18.26 -10.98
C GLN A 20 -6.65 -17.34 -12.10
N VAL A 21 -6.24 -16.12 -11.77
CA VAL A 21 -5.61 -15.20 -12.72
C VAL A 21 -4.10 -15.19 -12.45
N PRO A 22 -3.28 -15.75 -13.34
CA PRO A 22 -1.84 -15.94 -13.08
C PRO A 22 -0.97 -14.76 -13.53
N TYR A 23 -1.52 -13.56 -13.61
CA TYR A 23 -0.81 -12.39 -14.11
C TYR A 23 -0.63 -11.34 -13.02
N GLU A 24 0.61 -11.14 -12.58
CA GLU A 24 0.97 -10.24 -11.49
C GLU A 24 0.48 -8.81 -11.74
N ILE A 25 0.81 -8.23 -12.87
CA ILE A 25 0.43 -6.84 -13.19
C ILE A 25 -1.10 -6.69 -13.23
N THR A 26 -1.79 -7.65 -13.81
CA THR A 26 -3.25 -7.65 -13.89
C THR A 26 -3.88 -7.64 -12.51
N ASN A 27 -3.41 -8.54 -11.64
CA ASN A 27 -3.93 -8.65 -10.27
C ASN A 27 -3.64 -7.41 -9.44
N LEU A 28 -2.44 -6.85 -9.55
CA LEU A 28 -2.07 -5.64 -8.81
C LEU A 28 -2.81 -4.41 -9.33
N SER A 29 -3.07 -4.33 -10.63
CA SER A 29 -3.86 -3.24 -11.20
C SER A 29 -5.30 -3.27 -10.67
N ASN A 30 -5.90 -4.45 -10.63
CA ASN A 30 -7.25 -4.60 -10.06
C ASN A 30 -7.27 -4.37 -8.55
N ALA A 31 -6.23 -4.80 -7.83
CA ALA A 31 -6.13 -4.55 -6.40
C ALA A 31 -6.06 -3.05 -6.10
N ALA A 32 -5.23 -2.32 -6.84
CA ALA A 32 -5.12 -0.87 -6.69
C ALA A 32 -6.45 -0.16 -7.01
N ALA A 33 -7.12 -0.57 -8.08
CA ALA A 33 -8.41 -0.01 -8.47
C ALA A 33 -9.49 -0.30 -7.42
N LEU A 34 -9.50 -1.50 -6.86
CA LEU A 34 -10.46 -1.89 -5.82
C LEU A 34 -10.26 -1.04 -4.55
N LEU A 35 -9.01 -0.85 -4.13
CA LEU A 35 -8.70 0.02 -2.98
C LEU A 35 -9.13 1.46 -3.25
N TRP A 36 -8.82 1.96 -4.44
CA TRP A 36 -9.18 3.31 -4.85
C TRP A 36 -10.69 3.55 -4.78
N GLU A 37 -11.47 2.59 -5.27
CA GLU A 37 -12.94 2.67 -5.27
C GLU A 37 -13.53 2.53 -3.87
N SER A 38 -12.93 1.71 -3.01
CA SER A 38 -13.52 1.27 -1.75
C SER A 38 -13.13 2.12 -0.55
N LEU A 39 -11.93 2.72 -0.55
CA LEU A 39 -11.43 3.49 0.59
C LEU A 39 -11.76 4.97 0.43
N PRO A 40 -12.53 5.56 1.35
CA PRO A 40 -12.76 6.99 1.32
C PRO A 40 -11.53 7.78 1.77
N ASP A 41 -11.43 9.04 1.34
CA ASP A 41 -10.43 10.00 1.81
C ASP A 41 -8.99 9.55 1.59
N ILE A 42 -8.72 8.94 0.43
CA ILE A 42 -7.36 8.62 0.00
C ILE A 42 -7.03 9.39 -1.28
N ASN A 43 -5.76 9.69 -1.49
CA ASN A 43 -5.29 10.36 -2.71
C ASN A 43 -4.27 9.56 -3.50
N TRP A 44 -3.89 8.38 -3.02
CA TRP A 44 -3.00 7.45 -3.73
C TRP A 44 -3.14 6.05 -3.15
N ALA A 45 -3.12 5.03 -4.00
CA ALA A 45 -3.13 3.63 -3.59
C ALA A 45 -2.41 2.79 -4.62
N GLY A 46 -1.35 2.11 -4.22
CA GLY A 46 -0.57 1.33 -5.17
C GLY A 46 0.58 0.56 -4.56
N PHE A 47 1.41 0.08 -5.45
CA PHE A 47 2.47 -0.87 -5.12
C PHE A 47 3.84 -0.36 -5.55
N TYR A 48 4.84 -0.73 -4.76
CA TYR A 48 6.24 -0.67 -5.13
C TYR A 48 6.81 -2.08 -5.01
N LYS A 49 7.56 -2.52 -6.01
CA LYS A 49 8.16 -3.84 -6.05
C LYS A 49 9.67 -3.74 -5.87
N MET A 50 10.25 -4.67 -5.09
CA MET A 50 11.71 -4.76 -4.96
C MET A 50 12.33 -5.27 -6.26
N GLU A 51 13.19 -4.46 -6.85
CA GLU A 51 13.99 -4.77 -8.03
C GLU A 51 15.39 -4.21 -7.85
N ASP A 52 16.40 -5.02 -8.08
CA ASP A 52 17.81 -4.58 -8.01
C ASP A 52 18.16 -3.87 -6.69
N GLY A 53 17.59 -4.33 -5.57
CA GLY A 53 17.87 -3.80 -4.24
C GLY A 53 17.17 -2.49 -3.89
N GLN A 54 16.20 -2.07 -4.69
CA GLN A 54 15.42 -0.85 -4.44
C GLN A 54 13.94 -1.07 -4.77
N LEU A 55 13.08 -0.16 -4.32
CA LEU A 55 11.65 -0.19 -4.63
C LEU A 55 11.39 0.53 -5.95
N ILE A 56 10.67 -0.12 -6.85
CA ILE A 56 10.31 0.42 -8.17
C ILE A 56 8.79 0.57 -8.22
N LEU A 57 8.33 1.71 -8.74
CA LEU A 57 6.91 1.99 -8.90
C LEU A 57 6.22 0.92 -9.74
N TYR A 58 5.14 0.40 -9.23
CA TYR A 58 4.32 -0.65 -9.84
C TYR A 58 2.88 -0.14 -9.99
N PRO A 59 1.89 -0.95 -10.35
CA PRO A 59 0.52 -0.44 -10.58
C PRO A 59 -0.03 0.35 -9.41
N PHE A 60 -0.67 1.46 -9.70
CA PHE A 60 -1.25 2.37 -8.71
C PHE A 60 -2.41 3.17 -9.28
N GLN A 61 -3.13 3.83 -8.39
CA GLN A 61 -4.16 4.82 -8.69
C GLN A 61 -3.80 6.12 -7.97
N GLY A 62 -3.84 7.24 -8.68
CA GLY A 62 -3.51 8.55 -8.15
C GLY A 62 -2.60 9.32 -9.09
N LYS A 63 -1.94 10.36 -8.58
CA LYS A 63 -1.02 11.17 -9.36
C LYS A 63 0.29 10.44 -9.60
N PRO A 64 1.04 10.82 -10.67
CA PRO A 64 2.38 10.29 -10.88
C PRO A 64 3.22 10.40 -9.61
N ALA A 65 4.04 9.41 -9.36
CA ALA A 65 4.77 9.27 -8.09
C ALA A 65 6.27 9.01 -8.33
N CYS A 66 7.05 8.95 -7.25
CA CYS A 66 8.47 8.61 -7.32
C CYS A 66 8.62 7.25 -8.00
N THR A 67 9.54 7.14 -8.95
CA THR A 67 9.73 5.91 -9.72
C THR A 67 10.64 4.91 -9.01
N ARG A 68 11.54 5.40 -8.15
CA ARG A 68 12.52 4.59 -7.41
C ARG A 68 12.63 5.09 -5.98
N ILE A 69 12.65 4.18 -5.04
CA ILE A 69 12.82 4.50 -3.62
C ILE A 69 13.87 3.55 -3.04
N GLN A 70 14.90 4.12 -2.40
CA GLN A 70 15.93 3.33 -1.75
C GLN A 70 15.41 2.75 -0.43
N VAL A 71 15.84 1.54 -0.11
CA VAL A 71 15.56 0.91 1.19
C VAL A 71 16.09 1.82 2.31
N GLY A 72 15.25 2.05 3.32
CA GLY A 72 15.59 2.94 4.42
C GLY A 72 15.23 4.41 4.19
N ARG A 73 14.73 4.78 3.02
CA ARG A 73 14.35 6.16 2.68
C ARG A 73 12.83 6.29 2.64
N GLY A 74 12.31 7.34 3.30
CA GLY A 74 10.89 7.61 3.36
C GLY A 74 10.09 6.51 4.07
N VAL A 75 8.77 6.59 3.98
CA VAL A 75 7.89 5.62 4.65
C VAL A 75 8.00 4.23 4.00
N CYS A 76 7.94 4.18 2.66
CA CYS A 76 8.05 2.90 1.94
C CYS A 76 9.41 2.23 2.18
N GLY A 77 10.51 2.98 2.08
CA GLY A 77 11.84 2.43 2.32
C GLY A 77 12.05 1.97 3.75
N THR A 78 11.44 2.67 4.71
CA THR A 78 11.48 2.28 6.13
C THR A 78 10.70 1.00 6.38
N ALA A 79 9.55 0.83 5.75
CA ALA A 79 8.76 -0.39 5.86
C ALA A 79 9.57 -1.63 5.41
N VAL A 80 10.36 -1.49 4.36
CA VAL A 80 11.25 -2.57 3.90
C VAL A 80 12.40 -2.78 4.87
N ALA A 81 13.08 -1.71 5.29
CA ALA A 81 14.24 -1.80 6.18
C ALA A 81 13.90 -2.43 7.53
N GLU A 82 12.72 -2.12 8.08
CA GLU A 82 12.27 -2.63 9.37
C GLU A 82 11.44 -3.91 9.22
N ASP A 83 11.03 -4.24 8.02
CA ASP A 83 10.10 -5.35 7.74
C ASP A 83 8.86 -5.25 8.62
N ALA A 84 8.24 -4.09 8.63
CA ALA A 84 7.08 -3.81 9.48
C ALA A 84 6.18 -2.76 8.83
N THR A 85 4.87 -2.92 9.02
CA THR A 85 3.88 -1.93 8.62
C THR A 85 4.20 -0.58 9.28
N GLN A 86 4.17 0.48 8.47
CA GLN A 86 4.33 1.86 8.94
C GLN A 86 2.95 2.54 8.92
N LEU A 87 2.46 2.88 10.11
CA LEU A 87 1.22 3.61 10.29
C LEU A 87 1.58 5.05 10.66
N VAL A 88 1.44 5.98 9.71
CA VAL A 88 1.97 7.34 9.86
C VAL A 88 0.84 8.36 9.92
N PRO A 89 0.53 8.88 11.13
CA PRO A 89 -0.56 9.86 11.28
C PRO A 89 -0.27 11.22 10.66
N ASP A 90 1.00 11.61 10.59
CA ASP A 90 1.43 12.86 9.97
C ASP A 90 2.79 12.64 9.29
N VAL A 91 2.80 12.63 7.96
CA VAL A 91 4.02 12.39 7.18
C VAL A 91 5.08 13.46 7.37
N HIS A 92 4.68 14.67 7.75
CA HIS A 92 5.61 15.78 7.95
C HIS A 92 6.47 15.58 9.21
N GLU A 93 6.02 14.74 10.13
CA GLU A 93 6.76 14.38 11.34
C GLU A 93 7.57 13.10 11.17
N PHE A 94 7.44 12.42 10.03
CA PHE A 94 8.15 11.16 9.79
C PHE A 94 9.61 11.45 9.38
N PRO A 95 10.60 10.88 10.10
CA PRO A 95 12.02 11.11 9.79
C PRO A 95 12.36 10.64 8.37
N GLY A 96 13.00 11.52 7.58
CA GLY A 96 13.42 11.17 6.22
C GLY A 96 12.28 11.06 5.20
N HIS A 97 11.13 11.65 5.50
CA HIS A 97 9.99 11.64 4.58
C HIS A 97 10.36 12.19 3.21
N ILE A 98 9.94 11.47 2.15
CA ILE A 98 10.09 11.89 0.76
C ILE A 98 8.73 12.36 0.28
N ALA A 99 8.63 13.64 -0.12
CA ALA A 99 7.38 14.21 -0.61
C ALA A 99 7.20 13.87 -2.09
N CYS A 100 6.70 12.66 -2.40
CA CYS A 100 6.33 12.29 -3.75
C CYS A 100 4.99 12.90 -4.17
N ASP A 101 4.12 13.21 -3.21
CA ASP A 101 2.89 13.98 -3.41
C ASP A 101 2.73 14.93 -2.23
N SER A 102 2.79 16.25 -2.52
CA SER A 102 2.66 17.27 -1.49
C SER A 102 1.26 17.36 -0.86
N ALA A 103 0.26 16.72 -1.48
CA ALA A 103 -1.10 16.68 -0.95
C ALA A 103 -1.29 15.61 0.12
N SER A 104 -0.34 14.70 0.30
CA SER A 104 -0.43 13.62 1.28
C SER A 104 -0.08 14.13 2.68
N ASN A 105 -0.92 13.80 3.66
CA ASN A 105 -0.72 14.19 5.05
C ASN A 105 -0.61 12.99 5.99
N SER A 106 -1.24 11.86 5.68
CA SER A 106 -1.03 10.60 6.41
C SER A 106 -0.83 9.45 5.43
N GLU A 107 -0.28 8.36 5.91
CA GLU A 107 0.14 7.26 5.05
C GLU A 107 0.16 5.94 5.81
N ILE A 108 -0.15 4.85 5.13
CA ILE A 108 0.10 3.50 5.64
C ILE A 108 0.85 2.72 4.56
N VAL A 109 1.92 2.02 4.98
CA VAL A 109 2.73 1.18 4.09
C VAL A 109 2.85 -0.20 4.73
N ILE A 110 2.54 -1.23 3.96
CA ILE A 110 2.53 -2.62 4.43
C ILE A 110 3.49 -3.45 3.58
N PRO A 111 4.51 -4.10 4.18
CA PRO A 111 5.38 -5.01 3.45
C PRO A 111 4.61 -6.22 2.92
N ILE A 112 4.96 -6.65 1.71
CA ILE A 112 4.40 -7.83 1.06
C ILE A 112 5.50 -8.86 0.95
N HIS A 113 5.24 -10.08 1.45
CA HIS A 113 6.22 -11.18 1.45
C HIS A 113 5.82 -12.26 0.45
N VAL A 114 6.81 -12.75 -0.28
CA VAL A 114 6.64 -13.90 -1.16
C VAL A 114 7.84 -14.82 -0.95
N ASN A 115 7.57 -16.09 -0.64
CA ASN A 115 8.61 -17.09 -0.38
C ASN A 115 9.59 -16.64 0.73
N GLY A 116 9.06 -16.02 1.79
CA GLY A 116 9.84 -15.58 2.94
C GLY A 116 10.70 -14.33 2.72
N LYS A 117 10.56 -13.67 1.57
CA LYS A 117 11.30 -12.45 1.24
C LYS A 117 10.35 -11.30 1.00
N ILE A 118 10.81 -10.08 1.24
CA ILE A 118 10.02 -8.90 0.91
C ILE A 118 9.95 -8.75 -0.60
N TRP A 119 8.76 -8.91 -1.15
CA TRP A 119 8.47 -8.70 -2.56
C TRP A 119 8.38 -7.21 -2.89
N GLY A 120 7.85 -6.44 -1.97
CA GLY A 120 7.62 -5.01 -2.11
C GLY A 120 6.68 -4.51 -1.03
N VAL A 121 5.94 -3.44 -1.33
CA VAL A 121 5.02 -2.83 -0.37
C VAL A 121 3.71 -2.43 -1.04
N LEU A 122 2.63 -2.41 -0.23
CA LEU A 122 1.40 -1.68 -0.53
C LEU A 122 1.50 -0.32 0.16
N ASP A 123 1.28 0.74 -0.59
CA ASP A 123 1.33 2.13 -0.10
C ASP A 123 -0.01 2.81 -0.34
N ILE A 124 -0.59 3.40 0.70
CA ILE A 124 -1.83 4.17 0.61
C ILE A 124 -1.64 5.50 1.32
N ASP A 125 -1.99 6.58 0.66
CA ASP A 125 -1.85 7.94 1.17
C ASP A 125 -3.21 8.63 1.29
N SER A 126 -3.30 9.57 2.23
CA SER A 126 -4.49 10.39 2.44
C SER A 126 -4.12 11.87 2.55
N PRO A 127 -4.98 12.76 2.03
CA PRO A 127 -4.81 14.20 2.27
C PRO A 127 -5.18 14.61 3.69
N ASN A 128 -5.78 13.72 4.47
CA ASN A 128 -6.17 13.98 5.84
C ASN A 128 -5.12 13.49 6.82
N LEU A 129 -4.94 14.20 7.94
CA LEU A 129 -4.14 13.69 9.06
C LEU A 129 -4.91 12.55 9.74
N ASN A 130 -4.18 11.61 10.30
CA ASN A 130 -4.75 10.52 11.10
C ASN A 130 -5.83 9.70 10.36
N ARG A 131 -5.71 9.57 9.04
CA ARG A 131 -6.73 8.84 8.25
C ARG A 131 -6.74 7.35 8.57
N PHE A 132 -5.58 6.76 8.78
CA PHE A 132 -5.44 5.32 8.95
C PHE A 132 -5.37 4.94 10.43
N THR A 133 -6.21 3.99 10.83
CA THR A 133 -6.33 3.51 12.21
C THR A 133 -5.76 2.11 12.35
N GLU A 134 -5.69 1.60 13.58
CA GLU A 134 -5.30 0.21 13.82
C GLU A 134 -6.25 -0.78 13.14
N LYS A 135 -7.52 -0.42 13.01
CA LYS A 135 -8.51 -1.23 12.28
C LYS A 135 -8.20 -1.27 10.79
N ASP A 136 -7.82 -0.14 10.21
CA ASP A 136 -7.37 -0.08 8.81
C ASP A 136 -6.14 -0.95 8.62
N LYS A 137 -5.16 -0.84 9.53
CA LYS A 137 -3.95 -1.65 9.48
C LYS A 137 -4.28 -3.15 9.49
N ALA A 138 -5.10 -3.61 10.42
CA ALA A 138 -5.47 -5.02 10.52
C ALA A 138 -6.21 -5.50 9.26
N GLY A 139 -7.15 -4.70 8.75
CA GLY A 139 -7.91 -5.03 7.55
C GLY A 139 -7.05 -5.07 6.29
N LEU A 140 -6.15 -4.10 6.14
CA LEU A 140 -5.25 -4.04 4.99
C LEU A 140 -4.17 -5.12 5.04
N GLU A 141 -3.72 -5.51 6.23
CA GLU A 141 -2.80 -6.64 6.36
C GLU A 141 -3.46 -7.95 5.91
N ARG A 142 -4.75 -8.14 6.16
CA ARG A 142 -5.49 -9.30 5.62
C ARG A 142 -5.63 -9.21 4.10
N PHE A 143 -5.87 -8.02 3.56
CA PHE A 143 -5.88 -7.78 2.12
C PHE A 143 -4.53 -8.17 1.49
N VAL A 144 -3.44 -7.74 2.10
CA VAL A 144 -2.08 -8.08 1.66
C VAL A 144 -1.84 -9.59 1.71
N ALA A 145 -2.35 -10.29 2.74
CA ALA A 145 -2.19 -11.74 2.84
C ALA A 145 -2.79 -12.48 1.63
N VAL A 146 -3.90 -12.01 1.09
CA VAL A 146 -4.46 -12.55 -0.15
C VAL A 146 -3.51 -12.35 -1.32
N LEU A 147 -2.95 -11.14 -1.45
CA LEU A 147 -1.97 -10.85 -2.50
C LEU A 147 -0.74 -11.74 -2.39
N GLU A 148 -0.25 -11.98 -1.18
CA GLU A 148 0.91 -12.85 -0.95
C GLU A 148 0.67 -14.27 -1.46
N GLY A 149 -0.57 -14.73 -1.44
CA GLY A 149 -0.91 -16.06 -1.93
C GLY A 149 -0.97 -16.18 -3.46
N ILE A 150 -0.99 -15.07 -4.17
CA ILE A 150 -1.12 -15.07 -5.65
C ILE A 150 0.07 -14.44 -6.37
N LEU A 151 1.03 -13.90 -5.66
CA LEU A 151 2.24 -13.31 -6.22
C LEU A 151 3.41 -14.30 -6.37
#